data_186016738e78f48ec9161e6613535779
#
_entry.id   186016738e78f48ec9161e6613535779
#
_cell.length_a   1.000
_cell.length_b   1.000
_cell.length_c   1.000
_cell.angle_alpha   90.00
_cell.angle_beta   90.00
_cell.angle_gamma   90.00
#
_symmetry.space_group_name_H-M   'P 1'
#
loop_
_entity.id
_entity.type
_entity.pdbx_description
1 polymer ?
#
loop_
_entity_poly.entity_id
_entity_poly.type
_entity_poly.pdbx_seq_one_letter_code
_entity_poly.pdbx_strand_id
1 'polypeptide(L)'
;VILIMTRWHEDDLAGRLLDEEDNIKYLRFPCECEDENDLLRRAIGDSLCPDIGKDKVWLQGTKATMLSESGSMAWNALYQGRPTAKEGNIIERDWWQYYDELPEIADWVMSVDATFKDTEQSDFVAIQVWGKVGASLYLIDAVKKRLNFPSTIVEIRRLRAMYPKCMTTLIEDKANGSAIITMLRHELFGIIPVEPNGSKMSRVQAILGAIESGNVYLPRNKRFTNDFVDECSSFPNAAHDDQVDSMSQALNRLIYQSGEKKAVKKKSVMELMFPAYYENKGGKGKIRPI
;
A
#
# COMPACT_ATOMS: atom_id res chain seq x y z
N VAL A 1 32.02 0.17 -13.96
CA VAL A 1 31.33 1.13 -13.08
C VAL A 1 31.47 0.61 -11.64
N ILE A 2 31.67 1.51 -10.67
CA ILE A 2 31.71 1.19 -9.23
C ILE A 2 30.55 1.94 -8.57
N LEU A 3 29.66 1.22 -7.88
CA LEU A 3 28.59 1.78 -7.07
C LEU A 3 28.97 1.62 -5.60
N ILE A 4 28.97 2.72 -4.84
CA ILE A 4 29.20 2.73 -3.39
C ILE A 4 27.99 3.39 -2.75
N MET A 5 27.29 2.67 -1.87
CA MET A 5 26.12 3.18 -1.18
C MET A 5 25.87 2.43 0.14
N THR A 6 25.12 3.03 1.04
CA THR A 6 24.44 2.32 2.14
C THR A 6 23.14 1.73 1.63
N ARG A 7 22.79 0.55 2.09
CA ARG A 7 21.52 -0.09 1.75
C ARG A 7 20.39 0.52 2.58
N TRP A 8 19.24 0.75 1.96
CA TRP A 8 18.07 1.31 2.63
C TRP A 8 16.87 0.37 2.56
N HIS A 9 16.76 -0.37 1.47
CA HIS A 9 15.66 -1.25 1.18
C HIS A 9 16.14 -2.41 0.30
N GLU A 10 15.44 -3.54 0.29
CA GLU A 10 15.77 -4.67 -0.61
C GLU A 10 15.69 -4.24 -2.07
N ASP A 11 14.67 -3.45 -2.42
CA ASP A 11 14.42 -2.90 -3.77
C ASP A 11 15.11 -1.51 -3.96
N ASP A 12 16.25 -1.26 -3.32
CA ASP A 12 17.08 -0.09 -3.64
C ASP A 12 17.90 -0.32 -4.93
N LEU A 13 18.62 0.71 -5.38
CA LEU A 13 19.41 0.59 -6.62
C LEU A 13 20.35 -0.62 -6.62
N ALA A 14 21.02 -0.89 -5.49
CA ALA A 14 21.90 -2.04 -5.39
C ALA A 14 21.13 -3.36 -5.42
N GLY A 15 19.97 -3.44 -4.75
CA GLY A 15 19.09 -4.62 -4.80
C GLY A 15 18.67 -4.95 -6.22
N ARG A 16 18.13 -3.96 -6.94
CA ARG A 16 17.71 -4.15 -8.34
C ARG A 16 18.84 -4.61 -9.25
N LEU A 17 20.02 -4.00 -9.10
CA LEU A 17 21.18 -4.40 -9.89
C LEU A 17 21.62 -5.85 -9.58
N LEU A 18 21.56 -6.26 -8.32
CA LEU A 18 21.93 -7.62 -7.90
C LEU A 18 20.92 -8.66 -8.40
N ASP A 19 19.65 -8.27 -8.58
CA ASP A 19 18.59 -9.16 -9.09
C ASP A 19 18.59 -9.25 -10.63
N GLU A 20 19.02 -8.20 -11.32
CA GLU A 20 18.95 -8.12 -12.78
C GLU A 20 20.25 -8.56 -13.50
N GLU A 21 21.41 -8.56 -12.81
CA GLU A 21 22.73 -8.70 -13.43
C GLU A 21 23.58 -9.81 -12.78
N ASP A 22 23.86 -10.87 -13.49
CA ASP A 22 24.63 -12.02 -12.99
C ASP A 22 26.14 -11.74 -12.78
N ASN A 23 26.69 -10.65 -13.32
CA ASN A 23 28.13 -10.36 -13.35
C ASN A 23 28.59 -9.26 -12.37
N ILE A 24 27.81 -9.01 -11.31
CA ILE A 24 28.16 -7.99 -10.32
C ILE A 24 29.05 -8.59 -9.22
N LYS A 25 30.20 -7.98 -8.99
CA LYS A 25 30.99 -8.28 -7.78
C LYS A 25 30.46 -7.44 -6.62
N TYR A 26 29.76 -8.09 -5.71
CA TYR A 26 29.23 -7.47 -4.51
C TYR A 26 30.21 -7.59 -3.33
N LEU A 27 30.54 -6.46 -2.72
CA LEU A 27 31.37 -6.37 -1.52
C LEU A 27 30.55 -5.72 -0.40
N ARG A 28 30.36 -6.42 0.70
CA ARG A 28 29.65 -5.93 1.87
C ARG A 28 30.61 -5.77 3.05
N PHE A 29 30.58 -4.62 3.71
CA PHE A 29 31.37 -4.30 4.89
C PHE A 29 30.42 -4.00 6.07
N PRO A 30 29.93 -5.02 6.81
CA PRO A 30 29.04 -4.83 7.92
C PRO A 30 29.72 -4.10 9.07
N CYS A 31 28.99 -3.24 9.77
CA CYS A 31 29.48 -2.49 10.92
C CYS A 31 29.92 -3.41 12.06
N GLU A 32 29.16 -4.44 12.36
CA GLU A 32 29.50 -5.53 13.25
C GLU A 32 29.86 -6.77 12.43
N CYS A 33 30.99 -7.39 12.68
CA CYS A 33 31.38 -8.62 12.03
C CYS A 33 30.45 -9.77 12.48
N GLU A 34 29.79 -10.42 11.52
CA GLU A 34 28.85 -11.54 11.75
C GLU A 34 29.33 -12.86 11.15
N ASP A 35 30.41 -12.84 10.37
CA ASP A 35 30.88 -14.00 9.59
C ASP A 35 32.33 -14.31 9.89
N GLU A 36 32.66 -15.59 10.08
CA GLU A 36 34.04 -16.08 10.23
C GLU A 36 34.91 -15.84 8.98
N ASN A 37 34.26 -15.73 7.80
CA ASN A 37 34.92 -15.44 6.52
C ASN A 37 34.91 -13.94 6.18
N ASP A 38 34.92 -13.08 7.18
CA ASP A 38 34.93 -11.63 6.96
C ASP A 38 36.05 -11.17 6.02
N LEU A 39 35.73 -10.32 5.05
CA LEU A 39 36.68 -9.80 4.06
C LEU A 39 37.89 -9.08 4.69
N LEU A 40 37.69 -8.48 5.88
CA LEU A 40 38.73 -7.76 6.62
C LEU A 40 39.38 -8.64 7.72
N ARG A 41 39.00 -9.93 7.78
CA ARG A 41 39.50 -10.91 8.77
C ARG A 41 39.26 -10.50 10.22
N ARG A 42 38.16 -9.82 10.48
CA ARG A 42 37.73 -9.44 11.85
C ARG A 42 37.16 -10.66 12.56
N ALA A 43 37.25 -10.66 13.87
CA ALA A 43 36.55 -11.65 14.70
C ALA A 43 35.04 -11.27 14.78
N ILE A 44 34.18 -12.28 14.97
CA ILE A 44 32.75 -12.08 15.19
C ILE A 44 32.55 -11.10 16.34
N GLY A 45 31.68 -10.09 16.13
CA GLY A 45 31.41 -9.01 17.08
C GLY A 45 32.42 -7.85 17.04
N ASP A 46 33.43 -7.88 16.18
CA ASP A 46 34.31 -6.73 15.97
C ASP A 46 33.68 -5.62 15.18
N SER A 47 34.01 -4.38 15.55
CA SER A 47 33.57 -3.20 14.83
C SER A 47 34.34 -2.99 13.51
N LEU A 48 33.70 -2.33 12.54
CA LEU A 48 34.29 -2.06 11.23
C LEU A 48 35.49 -1.11 11.30
N CYS A 49 35.43 -0.07 12.11
CA CYS A 49 36.43 1.01 12.10
C CYS A 49 36.85 1.42 13.53
N PRO A 50 37.50 0.52 14.31
CA PRO A 50 37.91 0.85 15.67
C PRO A 50 38.95 1.98 15.71
N ASP A 51 39.79 2.10 14.71
CA ASP A 51 40.92 3.07 14.67
C ASP A 51 40.43 4.54 14.62
N ILE A 52 39.19 4.78 14.22
CA ILE A 52 38.58 6.12 14.21
C ILE A 52 37.59 6.32 15.37
N GLY A 53 37.73 5.58 16.45
CA GLY A 53 36.91 5.69 17.65
C GLY A 53 35.54 4.98 17.53
N LYS A 54 35.34 4.16 16.50
CA LYS A 54 34.17 3.30 16.35
C LYS A 54 34.47 1.90 16.87
N ASP A 55 34.86 1.85 18.14
CA ASP A 55 35.22 0.62 18.83
C ASP A 55 33.99 -0.24 19.25
N LYS A 56 34.21 -1.32 19.98
CA LYS A 56 33.14 -2.19 20.47
C LYS A 56 32.15 -1.49 21.40
N VAL A 57 32.62 -0.52 22.21
CA VAL A 57 31.72 0.23 23.11
C VAL A 57 30.80 1.14 22.33
N TRP A 58 31.36 1.85 21.38
CA TRP A 58 30.57 2.66 20.43
C TRP A 58 29.57 1.79 19.66
N LEU A 59 30.02 0.63 19.14
CA LEU A 59 29.19 -0.29 18.38
C LEU A 59 27.97 -0.76 19.18
N GLN A 60 28.18 -1.20 20.42
CA GLN A 60 27.10 -1.68 21.29
C GLN A 60 26.11 -0.57 21.65
N GLY A 61 26.63 0.63 21.98
CA GLY A 61 25.78 1.79 22.27
C GLY A 61 24.94 2.21 21.06
N THR A 62 25.56 2.31 19.88
CA THR A 62 24.88 2.66 18.63
C THR A 62 23.83 1.60 18.25
N LYS A 63 24.18 0.32 18.37
CA LYS A 63 23.25 -0.80 18.09
C LYS A 63 22.04 -0.75 19.02
N ALA A 64 22.26 -0.57 20.33
CA ALA A 64 21.17 -0.46 21.29
C ALA A 64 20.23 0.72 21.00
N THR A 65 20.79 1.89 20.68
CA THR A 65 20.01 3.08 20.32
C THR A 65 19.20 2.83 19.04
N MET A 66 19.84 2.32 17.99
CA MET A 66 19.13 2.03 16.73
C MET A 66 18.02 1.00 16.89
N LEU A 67 18.26 -0.05 17.66
CA LEU A 67 17.24 -1.07 17.93
C LEU A 67 16.04 -0.50 18.70
N SER A 68 16.27 0.42 19.63
CA SER A 68 15.20 1.04 20.42
C SER A 68 14.41 2.12 19.67
N GLU A 69 15.08 2.92 18.82
CA GLU A 69 14.46 4.06 18.14
C GLU A 69 13.92 3.72 16.76
N SER A 70 14.62 2.86 16.02
CA SER A 70 14.33 2.62 14.58
C SER A 70 14.11 1.14 14.25
N GLY A 71 14.29 0.25 15.22
CA GLY A 71 14.10 -1.19 15.08
C GLY A 71 15.25 -1.92 14.35
N SER A 72 15.16 -3.24 14.34
CA SER A 72 16.18 -4.13 13.76
C SER A 72 16.36 -3.94 12.25
N MET A 73 15.29 -3.54 11.53
CA MET A 73 15.34 -3.33 10.09
C MET A 73 16.30 -2.18 9.72
N ALA A 74 16.24 -1.06 10.43
CA ALA A 74 17.13 0.07 10.19
C ALA A 74 18.60 -0.28 10.53
N TRP A 75 18.85 -1.01 11.62
CA TRP A 75 20.16 -1.54 11.93
C TRP A 75 20.69 -2.44 10.82
N ASN A 76 19.92 -3.44 10.42
CA ASN A 76 20.32 -4.39 9.38
C ASN A 76 20.57 -3.72 8.03
N ALA A 77 19.73 -2.78 7.62
CA ALA A 77 19.88 -2.07 6.35
C ALA A 77 21.10 -1.13 6.37
N LEU A 78 21.12 -0.17 7.29
CA LEU A 78 22.06 0.96 7.25
C LEU A 78 23.46 0.58 7.78
N TYR A 79 23.52 -0.26 8.81
CA TYR A 79 24.78 -0.60 9.47
C TYR A 79 25.32 -1.96 9.06
N GLN A 80 24.46 -2.93 8.79
CA GLN A 80 24.91 -4.26 8.36
C GLN A 80 24.92 -4.44 6.84
N GLY A 81 24.40 -3.46 6.08
CA GLY A 81 24.34 -3.52 4.59
C GLY A 81 23.48 -4.68 4.08
N ARG A 82 22.58 -5.17 4.91
CA ARG A 82 21.66 -6.26 4.63
C ARG A 82 20.25 -5.79 4.96
N PRO A 83 19.62 -5.04 4.05
CA PRO A 83 18.21 -4.74 4.23
C PRO A 83 17.48 -6.09 4.24
N THR A 84 16.90 -6.41 5.35
CA THR A 84 15.95 -7.50 5.49
C THR A 84 14.57 -6.87 5.43
N ALA A 85 13.64 -7.47 4.70
CA ALA A 85 12.26 -7.38 5.11
C ALA A 85 12.23 -7.65 6.61
N LYS A 86 11.44 -6.89 7.37
CA LYS A 86 11.29 -7.12 8.81
C LYS A 86 11.27 -8.63 9.04
N GLU A 87 12.21 -9.17 9.83
CA GLU A 87 12.12 -10.57 10.25
C GLU A 87 10.80 -10.69 11.00
N GLY A 88 9.81 -11.24 10.33
CA GLY A 88 8.44 -11.28 10.80
C GLY A 88 7.48 -10.62 9.81
N ASN A 89 6.26 -10.88 10.01
CA ASN A 89 5.16 -10.29 9.25
C ASN A 89 5.10 -8.79 9.55
N ILE A 90 4.87 -7.99 8.52
CA ILE A 90 4.83 -6.52 8.67
C ILE A 90 3.55 -6.08 9.37
N ILE A 91 2.49 -6.86 9.23
CA ILE A 91 1.17 -6.60 9.82
C ILE A 91 0.95 -7.60 10.93
N GLU A 92 0.93 -7.13 12.17
CA GLU A 92 0.68 -7.98 13.32
C GLU A 92 -0.81 -8.30 13.45
N ARG A 93 -1.12 -9.55 13.86
CA ARG A 93 -2.51 -9.99 14.04
C ARG A 93 -3.26 -9.19 15.08
N ASP A 94 -2.60 -8.74 16.12
CA ASP A 94 -3.19 -8.05 17.26
C ASP A 94 -3.54 -6.57 16.95
N TRP A 95 -3.14 -6.05 15.81
CA TRP A 95 -3.49 -4.69 15.38
C TRP A 95 -4.90 -4.58 14.83
N TRP A 96 -5.49 -5.70 14.36
CA TRP A 96 -6.82 -5.69 13.80
C TRP A 96 -7.88 -5.46 14.86
N GLN A 97 -8.77 -4.50 14.61
CA GLN A 97 -9.96 -4.30 15.39
C GLN A 97 -11.14 -5.04 14.76
N TYR A 98 -12.17 -5.35 15.56
CA TYR A 98 -13.31 -6.09 15.06
C TYR A 98 -14.61 -5.36 15.39
N TYR A 99 -15.60 -5.48 14.49
CA TYR A 99 -16.92 -4.96 14.71
C TYR A 99 -17.99 -6.06 14.53
N ASP A 100 -19.08 -5.92 15.25
CA ASP A 100 -20.25 -6.79 15.16
C ASP A 100 -21.35 -6.13 14.31
N GLU A 101 -21.56 -4.81 14.48
CA GLU A 101 -22.49 -4.00 13.72
C GLU A 101 -21.75 -2.93 12.92
N LEU A 102 -22.09 -2.83 11.62
CA LEU A 102 -21.49 -1.84 10.73
C LEU A 102 -22.08 -0.46 11.03
N PRO A 103 -21.26 0.56 11.34
CA PRO A 103 -21.76 1.93 11.51
C PRO A 103 -22.25 2.52 10.19
N GLU A 104 -22.87 3.70 10.26
CA GLU A 104 -23.24 4.42 9.06
C GLU A 104 -21.99 4.91 8.32
N ILE A 105 -21.71 4.31 7.17
CA ILE A 105 -20.52 4.58 6.38
C ILE A 105 -20.71 5.85 5.56
N ALA A 106 -19.75 6.80 5.70
CA ALA A 106 -19.75 8.06 4.98
C ALA A 106 -19.14 7.94 3.58
N ASP A 107 -17.97 7.30 3.45
CA ASP A 107 -17.27 7.11 2.19
C ASP A 107 -17.10 5.62 1.91
N TRP A 108 -17.43 5.21 0.68
CA TRP A 108 -17.38 3.83 0.24
C TRP A 108 -16.41 3.64 -0.92
N VAL A 109 -15.63 2.58 -0.89
CA VAL A 109 -14.72 2.20 -1.97
C VAL A 109 -14.78 0.69 -2.18
N MET A 110 -14.89 0.26 -3.43
CA MET A 110 -14.58 -1.10 -3.86
C MET A 110 -13.19 -1.10 -4.47
N SER A 111 -12.37 -2.05 -4.12
CA SER A 111 -11.03 -2.27 -4.69
C SER A 111 -10.98 -3.63 -5.36
N VAL A 112 -10.42 -3.66 -6.55
CA VAL A 112 -10.30 -4.87 -7.38
C VAL A 112 -8.84 -5.04 -7.76
N ASP A 113 -8.25 -6.13 -7.33
CA ASP A 113 -7.04 -6.70 -7.90
C ASP A 113 -7.42 -7.90 -8.76
N ALA A 114 -7.15 -7.80 -10.07
CA ALA A 114 -7.54 -8.78 -11.07
C ALA A 114 -6.36 -9.10 -11.98
N THR A 115 -5.38 -9.82 -11.45
CA THR A 115 -4.24 -10.29 -12.21
C THR A 115 -4.58 -11.63 -12.85
N PHE A 116 -4.64 -11.69 -14.19
CA PHE A 116 -4.81 -12.96 -14.90
C PHE A 116 -3.50 -13.29 -15.62
N LYS A 117 -2.93 -14.45 -15.37
CA LYS A 117 -1.88 -15.03 -16.23
C LYS A 117 -2.55 -15.94 -17.26
N ASP A 118 -2.04 -15.93 -18.49
CA ASP A 118 -2.53 -16.76 -19.62
C ASP A 118 -2.25 -18.27 -19.44
N THR A 119 -2.14 -18.76 -18.21
CA THR A 119 -1.91 -20.18 -17.92
C THR A 119 -3.19 -20.83 -17.38
N GLU A 120 -3.36 -22.12 -17.60
CA GLU A 120 -4.53 -22.92 -17.16
C GLU A 120 -4.82 -22.83 -15.65
N GLN A 121 -3.89 -22.30 -14.85
CA GLN A 121 -4.07 -21.97 -13.45
C GLN A 121 -4.34 -20.46 -13.33
N SER A 122 -5.61 -20.08 -13.40
CA SER A 122 -6.04 -18.70 -13.15
C SER A 122 -5.57 -18.23 -11.77
N ASP A 123 -4.94 -17.04 -11.71
CA ASP A 123 -4.58 -16.40 -10.46
C ASP A 123 -5.84 -16.01 -9.65
N PHE A 124 -5.66 -15.70 -8.38
CA PHE A 124 -6.76 -15.22 -7.57
C PHE A 124 -7.14 -13.79 -7.98
N VAL A 125 -8.42 -13.53 -7.95
CA VAL A 125 -8.99 -12.18 -8.01
C VAL A 125 -9.41 -11.81 -6.61
N ALA A 126 -8.93 -10.67 -6.11
CA ALA A 126 -9.34 -10.10 -4.84
C ALA A 126 -10.23 -8.87 -5.06
N ILE A 127 -11.46 -8.91 -4.55
CA ILE A 127 -12.39 -7.79 -4.59
C ILE A 127 -12.80 -7.48 -3.16
N GLN A 128 -12.59 -6.25 -2.73
CA GLN A 128 -12.90 -5.82 -1.37
C GLN A 128 -13.78 -4.58 -1.37
N VAL A 129 -14.73 -4.53 -0.43
CA VAL A 129 -15.57 -3.36 -0.19
C VAL A 129 -15.20 -2.77 1.16
N TRP A 130 -14.78 -1.52 1.13
CA TRP A 130 -14.33 -0.78 2.29
C TRP A 130 -15.18 0.45 2.55
N GLY A 131 -15.27 0.82 3.81
CA GLY A 131 -15.94 2.04 4.25
C GLY A 131 -15.09 2.88 5.18
N LYS A 132 -15.39 4.18 5.27
CA LYS A 132 -14.72 5.12 6.18
C LYS A 132 -15.72 5.91 6.99
N VAL A 133 -15.43 6.05 8.29
CA VAL A 133 -16.14 6.93 9.23
C VAL A 133 -15.11 7.68 10.06
N GLY A 134 -14.96 8.97 9.85
CA GLY A 134 -13.90 9.73 10.50
C GLY A 134 -12.51 9.19 10.14
N ALA A 135 -11.74 8.74 11.14
CA ALA A 135 -10.44 8.09 10.94
C ALA A 135 -10.54 6.56 10.80
N SER A 136 -11.69 5.97 11.13
CA SER A 136 -11.88 4.51 11.14
C SER A 136 -12.22 3.97 9.76
N LEU A 137 -11.61 2.84 9.41
CA LEU A 137 -11.70 2.13 8.13
C LEU A 137 -12.31 0.75 8.36
N TYR A 138 -13.34 0.39 7.61
CA TYR A 138 -14.11 -0.82 7.83
C TYR A 138 -14.07 -1.72 6.59
N LEU A 139 -13.57 -2.95 6.74
CA LEU A 139 -13.75 -3.98 5.71
C LEU A 139 -15.18 -4.50 5.80
N ILE A 140 -15.96 -4.33 4.75
CA ILE A 140 -17.39 -4.66 4.73
C ILE A 140 -17.63 -6.01 4.07
N ASP A 141 -16.96 -6.24 2.94
CA ASP A 141 -17.00 -7.52 2.22
C ASP A 141 -15.68 -7.79 1.52
N ALA A 142 -15.34 -9.07 1.37
CA ALA A 142 -14.17 -9.50 0.63
C ALA A 142 -14.45 -10.79 -0.13
N VAL A 143 -13.99 -10.83 -1.37
CA VAL A 143 -14.04 -11.99 -2.25
C VAL A 143 -12.62 -12.27 -2.73
N LYS A 144 -12.13 -13.49 -2.45
CA LYS A 144 -10.91 -14.03 -3.03
C LYS A 144 -11.25 -15.34 -3.74
N LYS A 145 -11.20 -15.35 -5.05
CA LYS A 145 -11.56 -16.50 -5.86
C LYS A 145 -10.71 -16.58 -7.12
N ARG A 146 -10.51 -17.77 -7.63
CA ARG A 146 -9.98 -17.97 -8.98
C ARG A 146 -11.11 -17.70 -9.97
N LEU A 147 -11.06 -16.57 -10.66
CA LEU A 147 -12.07 -16.14 -11.61
C LEU A 147 -11.41 -15.85 -12.96
N ASN A 148 -12.09 -16.24 -14.02
CA ASN A 148 -11.74 -15.76 -15.35
C ASN A 148 -12.34 -14.36 -15.59
N PHE A 149 -11.97 -13.72 -16.71
CA PHE A 149 -12.41 -12.38 -17.05
C PHE A 149 -13.95 -12.20 -17.01
N PRO A 150 -14.79 -13.04 -17.67
CA PRO A 150 -16.25 -12.86 -17.60
C PRO A 150 -16.79 -13.00 -16.18
N SER A 151 -16.30 -13.98 -15.41
CA SER A 151 -16.74 -14.22 -14.02
C SER A 151 -16.35 -13.07 -13.10
N THR A 152 -15.20 -12.44 -13.32
CA THR A 152 -14.78 -11.25 -12.57
C THR A 152 -15.73 -10.08 -12.81
N ILE A 153 -16.14 -9.84 -14.05
CA ILE A 153 -17.13 -8.81 -14.40
C ILE A 153 -18.48 -9.06 -13.69
N VAL A 154 -18.94 -10.33 -13.71
CA VAL A 154 -20.18 -10.71 -13.02
C VAL A 154 -20.07 -10.47 -11.50
N GLU A 155 -18.93 -10.81 -10.89
CA GLU A 155 -18.73 -10.63 -9.45
C GLU A 155 -18.66 -9.15 -9.05
N ILE A 156 -18.00 -8.30 -9.84
CA ILE A 156 -18.00 -6.84 -9.62
C ILE A 156 -19.42 -6.28 -9.70
N ARG A 157 -20.22 -6.67 -10.71
CA ARG A 157 -21.62 -6.24 -10.85
C ARG A 157 -22.47 -6.70 -9.66
N ARG A 158 -22.28 -7.94 -9.20
CA ARG A 158 -22.97 -8.50 -8.05
C ARG A 158 -22.71 -7.68 -6.78
N LEU A 159 -21.45 -7.37 -6.50
CA LEU A 159 -21.07 -6.58 -5.33
C LEU A 159 -21.58 -5.12 -5.45
N ARG A 160 -21.52 -4.52 -6.62
CA ARG A 160 -22.07 -3.18 -6.85
C ARG A 160 -23.59 -3.13 -6.62
N ALA A 161 -24.33 -4.17 -7.02
CA ALA A 161 -25.74 -4.28 -6.77
C ALA A 161 -26.06 -4.50 -5.27
N MET A 162 -25.21 -5.28 -4.58
CA MET A 162 -25.33 -5.53 -3.15
C MET A 162 -25.02 -4.29 -2.29
N TYR A 163 -24.07 -3.46 -2.74
CA TYR A 163 -23.62 -2.24 -2.06
C TYR A 163 -23.86 -0.99 -2.91
N PRO A 164 -25.11 -0.55 -3.10
CA PRO A 164 -25.46 0.54 -4.02
C PRO A 164 -24.88 1.90 -3.59
N LYS A 165 -24.56 2.08 -2.30
CA LYS A 165 -23.87 3.27 -1.79
C LYS A 165 -22.37 3.30 -2.19
N CYS A 166 -21.78 2.16 -2.55
CA CYS A 166 -20.39 2.06 -2.98
C CYS A 166 -20.24 2.49 -4.43
N MET A 167 -20.20 3.80 -4.68
CA MET A 167 -20.14 4.37 -6.05
C MET A 167 -18.74 4.35 -6.66
N THR A 168 -17.69 4.25 -5.86
CA THR A 168 -16.30 4.26 -6.32
C THR A 168 -15.76 2.82 -6.41
N THR A 169 -15.23 2.45 -7.58
CA THR A 169 -14.56 1.17 -7.80
C THR A 169 -13.16 1.42 -8.37
N LEU A 170 -12.17 1.04 -7.62
CA LEU A 170 -10.75 1.10 -8.00
C LEU A 170 -10.39 -0.21 -8.70
N ILE A 171 -9.74 -0.14 -9.84
CA ILE A 171 -9.26 -1.30 -10.58
C ILE A 171 -7.82 -1.02 -10.98
N GLU A 172 -6.89 -1.92 -10.65
CA GLU A 172 -5.50 -1.79 -11.07
C GLU A 172 -5.41 -1.79 -12.60
N ASP A 173 -4.83 -0.72 -13.19
CA ASP A 173 -4.74 -0.55 -14.65
C ASP A 173 -3.47 -1.20 -15.20
N LYS A 174 -3.39 -2.52 -15.04
CA LYS A 174 -2.36 -3.37 -15.63
C LYS A 174 -2.99 -4.53 -16.35
N ALA A 175 -2.39 -4.92 -17.46
CA ALA A 175 -2.79 -6.10 -18.25
C ALA A 175 -4.34 -6.21 -18.41
N ASN A 176 -4.93 -7.15 -17.69
CA ASN A 176 -6.35 -7.47 -17.80
C ASN A 176 -7.28 -6.46 -17.11
N GLY A 177 -6.76 -5.68 -16.14
CA GLY A 177 -7.50 -4.61 -15.48
C GLY A 177 -7.99 -3.56 -16.48
N SER A 178 -7.18 -3.18 -17.46
CA SER A 178 -7.55 -2.25 -18.53
C SER A 178 -8.76 -2.73 -19.35
N ALA A 179 -8.88 -4.04 -19.62
CA ALA A 179 -10.02 -4.62 -20.31
C ALA A 179 -11.30 -4.57 -19.44
N ILE A 180 -11.19 -4.89 -18.13
CA ILE A 180 -12.30 -4.77 -17.17
C ILE A 180 -12.76 -3.31 -17.07
N ILE A 181 -11.82 -2.38 -16.94
CA ILE A 181 -12.11 -0.94 -16.89
C ILE A 181 -12.88 -0.50 -18.14
N THR A 182 -12.39 -0.87 -19.32
CA THR A 182 -13.01 -0.50 -20.59
C THR A 182 -14.46 -1.00 -20.68
N MET A 183 -14.69 -2.26 -20.30
CA MET A 183 -16.02 -2.87 -20.34
C MET A 183 -16.97 -2.23 -19.31
N LEU A 184 -16.53 -2.08 -18.06
CA LEU A 184 -17.40 -1.62 -16.99
C LEU A 184 -17.67 -0.11 -17.01
N ARG A 185 -16.82 0.71 -17.60
CA ARG A 185 -17.03 2.17 -17.70
C ARG A 185 -18.31 2.58 -18.44
N HIS A 186 -18.76 1.76 -19.36
CA HIS A 186 -20.01 2.00 -20.10
C HIS A 186 -21.27 1.66 -19.30
N GLU A 187 -21.13 0.91 -18.21
CA GLU A 187 -22.25 0.37 -17.44
C GLU A 187 -22.30 0.91 -16.02
N LEU A 188 -21.13 1.14 -15.40
CA LEU A 188 -20.99 1.52 -13.99
C LEU A 188 -20.30 2.87 -13.85
N PHE A 189 -20.93 3.75 -13.09
CA PHE A 189 -20.29 5.01 -12.69
C PHE A 189 -19.21 4.77 -11.63
N GLY A 190 -18.19 5.64 -11.61
CA GLY A 190 -17.17 5.67 -10.58
C GLY A 190 -16.09 4.59 -10.72
N ILE A 191 -15.88 4.06 -11.92
CA ILE A 191 -14.72 3.22 -12.23
C ILE A 191 -13.48 4.11 -12.32
N ILE A 192 -12.52 3.89 -11.44
CA ILE A 192 -11.26 4.62 -11.38
C ILE A 192 -10.12 3.66 -11.66
N PRO A 193 -9.37 3.84 -12.76
CA PRO A 193 -8.14 3.11 -12.98
C PRO A 193 -7.09 3.55 -11.97
N VAL A 194 -6.36 2.60 -11.43
CA VAL A 194 -5.26 2.85 -10.51
C VAL A 194 -3.98 2.32 -11.12
N GLU A 195 -3.05 3.21 -11.40
CA GLU A 195 -1.69 2.83 -11.73
C GLU A 195 -0.94 2.62 -10.40
N PRO A 196 -0.43 1.41 -10.12
CA PRO A 196 0.32 1.17 -8.88
C PRO A 196 1.60 1.99 -8.91
N ASN A 197 1.74 2.86 -7.92
CA ASN A 197 2.92 3.69 -7.76
C ASN A 197 3.83 3.11 -6.66
N GLY A 198 5.09 2.88 -6.99
CA GLY A 198 6.07 2.29 -6.10
C GLY A 198 5.93 0.76 -5.95
N SER A 199 6.75 0.18 -5.07
CA SER A 199 6.73 -1.24 -4.77
C SER A 199 5.50 -1.61 -3.93
N LYS A 200 5.11 -2.89 -3.95
CA LYS A 200 4.06 -3.44 -3.08
C LYS A 200 4.32 -3.10 -1.61
N MET A 201 5.57 -3.27 -1.18
CA MET A 201 6.02 -2.94 0.17
C MET A 201 5.75 -1.47 0.53
N SER A 202 6.09 -0.53 -0.35
CA SER A 202 5.86 0.90 -0.10
C SER A 202 4.37 1.26 0.00
N ARG A 203 3.51 0.57 -0.77
CA ARG A 203 2.06 0.76 -0.69
C ARG A 203 1.49 0.27 0.65
N VAL A 204 2.00 -0.85 1.16
CA VAL A 204 1.60 -1.37 2.48
C VAL A 204 2.13 -0.47 3.59
N GLN A 205 3.39 -0.03 3.52
CA GLN A 205 3.97 0.90 4.51
C GLN A 205 3.16 2.19 4.64
N ALA A 206 2.61 2.70 3.54
CA ALA A 206 1.79 3.91 3.57
C ALA A 206 0.50 3.78 4.40
N ILE A 207 -0.05 2.56 4.54
CA ILE A 207 -1.27 2.29 5.31
C ILE A 207 -1.00 1.67 6.68
N LEU A 208 0.25 1.28 6.95
CA LEU A 208 0.62 0.52 8.14
C LEU A 208 0.27 1.26 9.43
N GLY A 209 0.53 2.58 9.48
CA GLY A 209 0.21 3.40 10.64
C GLY A 209 -1.29 3.41 10.98
N ALA A 210 -2.19 3.30 10.01
CA ALA A 210 -3.62 3.20 10.27
C ALA A 210 -4.01 1.84 10.86
N ILE A 211 -3.34 0.76 10.44
CA ILE A 211 -3.56 -0.60 10.96
C ILE A 211 -3.00 -0.70 12.39
N GLU A 212 -1.75 -0.29 12.59
CA GLU A 212 -1.05 -0.31 13.88
C GLU A 212 -1.76 0.52 14.95
N SER A 213 -2.32 1.68 14.56
CA SER A 213 -3.10 2.55 15.47
C SER A 213 -4.48 2.00 15.82
N GLY A 214 -4.87 0.82 15.31
CA GLY A 214 -6.19 0.22 15.57
C GLY A 214 -7.34 0.94 14.84
N ASN A 215 -7.06 1.65 13.75
CA ASN A 215 -8.09 2.35 12.98
C ASN A 215 -8.72 1.49 11.88
N VAL A 216 -8.33 0.22 11.74
CA VAL A 216 -8.86 -0.72 10.75
C VAL A 216 -9.69 -1.79 11.41
N TYR A 217 -10.96 -1.89 11.02
CA TYR A 217 -11.96 -2.75 11.60
C TYR A 217 -12.40 -3.84 10.62
N LEU A 218 -12.43 -5.08 11.10
CA LEU A 218 -12.86 -6.26 10.35
C LEU A 218 -14.19 -6.80 10.89
N PRO A 219 -15.06 -7.38 10.05
CA PRO A 219 -16.30 -7.96 10.52
C PRO A 219 -16.03 -9.27 11.30
N ARG A 220 -16.52 -9.39 12.53
CA ARG A 220 -16.27 -10.56 13.38
C ARG A 220 -16.87 -11.85 12.81
N ASN A 221 -18.05 -11.77 12.23
CA ASN A 221 -18.86 -12.92 11.89
C ASN A 221 -18.90 -13.26 10.38
N LYS A 222 -17.88 -12.86 9.62
CA LYS A 222 -17.78 -13.19 8.18
C LYS A 222 -16.73 -14.28 7.94
N ARG A 223 -17.07 -15.22 7.06
CA ARG A 223 -16.19 -16.38 6.76
C ARG A 223 -14.85 -15.97 6.17
N PHE A 224 -14.80 -14.88 5.41
CA PHE A 224 -13.57 -14.41 4.76
C PHE A 224 -12.60 -13.74 5.75
N THR A 225 -13.05 -13.36 6.95
CA THR A 225 -12.24 -12.55 7.87
C THR A 225 -10.96 -13.27 8.31
N ASN A 226 -11.03 -14.55 8.63
CA ASN A 226 -9.86 -15.33 9.03
C ASN A 226 -8.86 -15.46 7.88
N ASP A 227 -9.32 -15.80 6.67
CA ASP A 227 -8.48 -15.94 5.49
C ASP A 227 -7.81 -14.60 5.14
N PHE A 228 -8.53 -13.48 5.31
CA PHE A 228 -7.99 -12.14 5.12
C PHE A 228 -6.88 -11.82 6.14
N VAL A 229 -7.13 -12.09 7.43
CA VAL A 229 -6.16 -11.86 8.50
C VAL A 229 -4.92 -12.74 8.29
N ASP A 230 -5.11 -14.03 7.94
CA ASP A 230 -4.01 -14.98 7.71
C ASP A 230 -3.08 -14.51 6.59
N GLU A 231 -3.64 -14.08 5.46
CA GLU A 231 -2.88 -13.59 4.33
C GLU A 231 -2.17 -12.26 4.65
N CYS A 232 -2.91 -11.28 5.17
CA CYS A 232 -2.34 -9.97 5.48
C CYS A 232 -1.25 -10.06 6.56
N SER A 233 -1.48 -10.87 7.59
CA SER A 233 -0.50 -11.04 8.68
C SER A 233 0.69 -11.93 8.29
N SER A 234 0.63 -12.61 7.15
CA SER A 234 1.76 -13.39 6.61
C SER A 234 2.58 -12.60 5.58
N PHE A 235 2.16 -11.38 5.22
CA PHE A 235 2.87 -10.54 4.27
C PHE A 235 4.19 -10.01 4.89
N PRO A 236 5.33 -10.00 4.16
CA PRO A 236 5.48 -10.28 2.72
C PRO A 236 5.73 -11.75 2.38
N ASN A 237 5.79 -12.65 3.35
CA ASN A 237 6.20 -14.06 3.17
C ASN A 237 5.05 -15.01 2.79
N ALA A 238 3.85 -14.48 2.54
CA ALA A 238 2.70 -15.27 2.14
C ALA A 238 2.85 -15.83 0.72
N ALA A 239 2.31 -17.04 0.49
CA ALA A 239 2.24 -17.65 -0.85
C ALA A 239 1.37 -16.84 -1.83
N HIS A 240 0.45 -16.03 -1.31
CA HIS A 240 -0.46 -15.16 -2.04
C HIS A 240 -0.59 -13.84 -1.29
N ASP A 241 -0.74 -12.75 -2.03
CA ASP A 241 -0.83 -11.39 -1.49
C ASP A 241 -1.88 -10.51 -2.21
N ASP A 242 -2.78 -11.16 -2.96
CA ASP A 242 -3.84 -10.51 -3.73
C ASP A 242 -4.76 -9.67 -2.84
N GLN A 243 -5.05 -10.15 -1.61
CA GLN A 243 -5.85 -9.39 -0.65
C GLN A 243 -5.09 -8.19 -0.08
N VAL A 244 -3.78 -8.30 0.07
CA VAL A 244 -2.92 -7.19 0.53
C VAL A 244 -2.89 -6.08 -0.52
N ASP A 245 -2.79 -6.41 -1.80
CA ASP A 245 -2.81 -5.44 -2.89
C ASP A 245 -4.16 -4.72 -2.95
N SER A 246 -5.25 -5.46 -2.96
CA SER A 246 -6.61 -4.90 -2.94
C SER A 246 -6.84 -4.01 -1.70
N MET A 247 -6.41 -4.45 -0.50
CA MET A 247 -6.48 -3.66 0.74
C MET A 247 -5.66 -2.38 0.64
N SER A 248 -4.39 -2.47 0.27
CA SER A 248 -3.51 -1.32 0.20
C SER A 248 -4.03 -0.25 -0.76
N GLN A 249 -4.57 -0.65 -1.90
CA GLN A 249 -5.21 0.23 -2.87
C GLN A 249 -6.43 0.95 -2.27
N ALA A 250 -7.33 0.21 -1.58
CA ALA A 250 -8.53 0.78 -0.97
C ALA A 250 -8.18 1.77 0.16
N LEU A 251 -7.31 1.35 1.10
CA LEU A 251 -6.97 2.15 2.26
C LEU A 251 -6.19 3.41 1.87
N ASN A 252 -5.24 3.32 0.93
CA ASN A 252 -4.56 4.51 0.39
C ASN A 252 -5.58 5.52 -0.16
N ARG A 253 -6.59 5.06 -0.90
CA ARG A 253 -7.66 5.92 -1.42
C ARG A 253 -8.44 6.60 -0.30
N LEU A 254 -8.88 5.83 0.70
CA LEU A 254 -9.69 6.32 1.82
C LEU A 254 -8.92 7.24 2.76
N ILE A 255 -7.61 6.99 2.97
CA ILE A 255 -6.78 7.81 3.86
C ILE A 255 -6.44 9.14 3.20
N TYR A 256 -5.93 9.13 1.97
CA TYR A 256 -5.29 10.28 1.37
C TYR A 256 -6.17 11.07 0.39
N GLN A 257 -7.21 10.47 -0.18
CA GLN A 257 -7.99 11.09 -1.24
C GLN A 257 -9.48 11.28 -0.93
N SER A 258 -9.99 10.77 0.20
CA SER A 258 -11.39 10.98 0.62
C SER A 258 -11.68 12.38 1.16
N GLY A 259 -10.71 13.31 1.13
CA GLY A 259 -10.86 14.70 1.57
C GLY A 259 -11.17 15.71 0.48
N GLU A 260 -11.01 15.38 -0.80
CA GLU A 260 -11.39 16.26 -1.91
C GLU A 260 -12.87 16.08 -2.31
N LYS A 261 -13.81 16.38 -1.42
CA LYS A 261 -15.04 16.99 -1.90
C LYS A 261 -14.63 18.34 -2.48
N LYS A 262 -14.40 18.40 -3.82
CA LYS A 262 -14.47 19.69 -4.52
C LYS A 262 -15.76 20.31 -4.04
N ALA A 263 -15.63 21.39 -3.24
CA ALA A 263 -16.78 22.19 -2.88
C ALA A 263 -17.43 22.54 -4.23
N VAL A 264 -18.54 21.89 -4.52
CA VAL A 264 -19.39 22.31 -5.63
C VAL A 264 -19.74 23.72 -5.24
N LYS A 265 -19.08 24.72 -5.85
CA LYS A 265 -19.47 26.11 -5.71
C LYS A 265 -20.94 26.14 -6.07
N LYS A 266 -21.81 26.20 -5.06
CA LYS A 266 -23.23 26.44 -5.30
C LYS A 266 -23.25 27.73 -6.08
N LYS A 267 -23.55 27.65 -7.39
CA LYS A 267 -23.77 28.85 -8.20
C LYS A 267 -24.81 29.65 -7.46
N SER A 268 -24.56 30.93 -7.26
CA SER A 268 -25.54 31.80 -6.64
C SER A 268 -26.81 31.81 -7.50
N VAL A 269 -27.95 32.11 -6.91
CA VAL A 269 -29.22 32.22 -7.66
C VAL A 269 -29.06 33.17 -8.84
N MET A 270 -28.24 34.23 -8.68
CA MET A 270 -27.90 35.20 -9.75
C MET A 270 -27.07 34.57 -10.89
N GLU A 271 -26.10 33.67 -10.57
CA GLU A 271 -25.35 32.93 -11.62
C GLU A 271 -26.19 31.91 -12.37
N LEU A 272 -27.24 31.38 -11.73
CA LEU A 272 -28.21 30.50 -12.38
C LEU A 272 -29.21 31.25 -13.24
N MET A 273 -29.60 32.46 -12.81
CA MET A 273 -30.58 33.27 -13.58
C MET A 273 -29.95 34.03 -14.76
N PHE A 274 -28.67 34.35 -14.72
CA PHE A 274 -27.96 35.13 -15.74
C PHE A 274 -26.62 34.50 -16.14
N PRO A 275 -26.60 33.28 -16.71
CA PRO A 275 -25.36 32.56 -17.01
C PRO A 275 -24.46 33.32 -18.00
N ALA A 276 -25.03 33.96 -19.03
CA ALA A 276 -24.27 34.70 -20.03
C ALA A 276 -23.54 35.95 -19.48
N TYR A 277 -24.00 36.51 -18.37
CA TYR A 277 -23.36 37.65 -17.73
C TYR A 277 -22.10 37.26 -16.95
N TYR A 278 -22.05 36.02 -16.42
CA TYR A 278 -20.93 35.52 -15.63
C TYR A 278 -19.88 34.76 -16.46
N GLU A 279 -20.25 34.17 -17.60
CA GLU A 279 -19.32 33.56 -18.54
C GLU A 279 -18.34 34.56 -19.17
N ASN A 280 -18.77 35.82 -19.37
CA ASN A 280 -17.93 36.89 -19.94
C ASN A 280 -17.03 37.61 -18.91
N LYS A 281 -17.05 37.27 -17.61
CA LYS A 281 -16.21 37.87 -16.57
C LYS A 281 -15.09 36.97 -16.04
N GLY A 282 -14.49 36.17 -16.88
CA GLY A 282 -13.21 35.49 -16.60
C GLY A 282 -12.01 36.43 -16.63
N GLY A 283 -12.12 37.64 -16.10
CA GLY A 283 -11.04 38.60 -16.00
C GLY A 283 -11.38 39.74 -15.03
N LYS A 284 -10.50 39.96 -14.08
CA LYS A 284 -10.47 40.99 -13.06
C LYS A 284 -11.19 42.30 -13.45
N GLY A 285 -12.30 42.60 -12.80
CA GLY A 285 -12.95 43.92 -12.88
C GLY A 285 -13.43 44.37 -11.51
N LYS A 286 -12.73 45.32 -10.88
CA LYS A 286 -13.21 46.05 -9.70
C LYS A 286 -14.43 46.89 -10.09
N ILE A 287 -15.55 46.68 -9.44
CA ILE A 287 -16.71 47.55 -9.51
C ILE A 287 -16.39 48.80 -8.67
N ARG A 288 -16.44 50.01 -9.25
CA ARG A 288 -16.54 51.25 -8.51
C ARG A 288 -18.02 51.56 -8.28
N PRO A 289 -18.43 51.91 -7.09
CA PRO A 289 -19.81 52.39 -6.85
C PRO A 289 -20.00 53.78 -7.44
N ILE A 290 -21.20 54.02 -7.96
CA ILE A 290 -21.72 55.33 -8.31
C ILE A 290 -22.27 55.97 -7.06
#